data_7284009d842e05085a38516eb6fa97d5
#
_entry.id   7284009d842e05085a38516eb6fa97d5
#
_cell.length_a   1.000
_cell.length_b   1.000
_cell.length_c   1.000
_cell.angle_alpha   90.00
_cell.angle_beta   90.00
_cell.angle_gamma   90.00
#
_symmetry.space_group_name_H-M   'P 1'
#
loop_
_entity.id
_entity.type
_entity.pdbx_description
1 polymer ?
#
loop_
_entity_poly.entity_id
_entity_poly.type
_entity_poly.pdbx_seq_one_letter_code
_entity_poly.pdbx_strand_id
1 'polypeptide(L)'
;DMPVLHDEYVHVACYNREEMRRDPNIRSYWGESIRIFWDNIWNTEGALGGAIWAGIDETDLYDGGNGQMEWGIIDVWRRKKPEFYMTRKAYSPIKVIHSEVKAQEKKVLLIIENRFCHTNLNEVKVKWKCGDESGIWKLPECAPGKVIKVLLSLENAEDQSPVTLKFLDGNDCQIDEMKVFSRDYVEAPLFELSADETENIKALKIHKENQEVFITGNDFKFSFNVKTGLLTGGWARRNNKILVGGPILNVPYLKLGAWYMTSFAVKEKQNFVEVRIQ
;
A
#
# COMPACT_ATOMS: atom_id res chain seq x y z
N ASP A 1 -5.30 -20.23 -31.79
CA ASP A 1 -4.42 -19.56 -30.81
C ASP A 1 -4.11 -20.56 -29.71
N MET A 2 -2.84 -20.62 -29.28
CA MET A 2 -2.43 -21.55 -28.22
C MET A 2 -2.69 -20.90 -26.86
N PRO A 3 -3.27 -21.64 -25.89
CA PRO A 3 -3.38 -21.16 -24.54
C PRO A 3 -2.00 -21.00 -23.89
N VAL A 4 -1.83 -19.96 -23.06
CA VAL A 4 -0.55 -19.60 -22.43
C VAL A 4 -0.66 -19.71 -20.93
N LEU A 5 0.26 -20.44 -20.31
CA LEU A 5 0.47 -20.51 -18.88
C LEU A 5 1.83 -19.89 -18.55
N HIS A 6 1.87 -18.96 -17.59
CA HIS A 6 3.12 -18.43 -17.05
C HIS A 6 3.54 -19.30 -15.85
N ASP A 7 4.54 -20.17 -16.03
CA ASP A 7 5.01 -21.08 -15.00
C ASP A 7 5.79 -20.38 -13.88
N GLU A 8 6.47 -19.29 -14.22
CA GLU A 8 7.07 -18.38 -13.24
C GLU A 8 6.89 -16.94 -13.69
N TYR A 9 6.37 -16.10 -12.80
CA TYR A 9 6.32 -14.67 -13.04
C TYR A 9 6.33 -13.87 -11.72
N VAL A 10 6.71 -12.60 -11.80
CA VAL A 10 6.76 -11.66 -10.70
C VAL A 10 7.44 -12.28 -9.46
N HIS A 11 8.75 -12.56 -9.60
CA HIS A 11 9.56 -13.05 -8.48
C HIS A 11 9.52 -12.06 -7.32
N VAL A 12 9.44 -12.59 -6.09
CA VAL A 12 9.54 -11.79 -4.87
C VAL A 12 10.87 -11.01 -4.87
N ALA A 13 10.88 -9.84 -4.24
CA ALA A 13 12.03 -8.94 -4.23
C ALA A 13 13.27 -9.45 -3.45
N CYS A 14 13.46 -10.77 -3.36
CA CYS A 14 14.54 -11.40 -2.61
C CYS A 14 15.95 -11.05 -3.10
N TYR A 15 16.10 -10.74 -4.38
CA TYR A 15 17.37 -10.30 -4.96
C TYR A 15 17.76 -8.87 -4.59
N ASN A 16 16.86 -8.12 -4.01
CA ASN A 16 17.02 -6.71 -3.68
C ASN A 16 17.15 -6.51 -2.17
N ARG A 17 17.93 -7.33 -1.49
CA ARG A 17 18.08 -7.28 -0.03
C ARG A 17 18.56 -5.93 0.48
N GLU A 18 19.49 -5.30 -0.23
CA GLU A 18 20.02 -4.00 0.13
C GLU A 18 18.96 -2.91 -0.06
N GLU A 19 18.22 -2.96 -1.16
CA GLU A 19 17.11 -2.06 -1.44
C GLU A 19 15.99 -2.21 -0.41
N MET A 20 15.64 -3.45 -0.01
CA MET A 20 14.65 -3.70 1.03
C MET A 20 15.05 -3.15 2.40
N ARG A 21 16.35 -3.09 2.71
CA ARG A 21 16.86 -2.47 3.93
C ARG A 21 16.76 -0.96 3.89
N ARG A 22 16.98 -0.36 2.72
CA ARG A 22 16.96 1.09 2.51
C ARG A 22 15.56 1.63 2.32
N ASP A 23 14.73 0.90 1.59
CA ASP A 23 13.36 1.27 1.28
C ASP A 23 12.42 0.07 1.45
N PRO A 24 11.74 -0.04 2.60
CA PRO A 24 10.75 -1.09 2.83
C PRO A 24 9.58 -1.06 1.84
N ASN A 25 9.33 0.07 1.16
CA ASN A 25 8.23 0.21 0.20
C ASN A 25 8.44 -0.59 -1.09
N ILE A 26 9.64 -1.10 -1.34
CA ILE A 26 9.87 -2.00 -2.49
C ILE A 26 8.96 -3.23 -2.44
N ARG A 27 8.56 -3.68 -1.25
CA ARG A 27 7.59 -4.77 -1.06
C ARG A 27 6.19 -4.36 -1.53
N SER A 28 5.78 -3.11 -1.28
CA SER A 28 4.52 -2.57 -1.77
C SER A 28 4.52 -2.44 -3.29
N TYR A 29 5.64 -2.01 -3.88
CA TYR A 29 5.84 -1.97 -5.32
C TYR A 29 5.71 -3.37 -5.95
N TRP A 30 6.31 -4.38 -5.32
CA TRP A 30 6.16 -5.77 -5.78
C TRP A 30 4.70 -6.22 -5.74
N GLY A 31 3.98 -5.95 -4.65
CA GLY A 31 2.57 -6.30 -4.52
C GLY A 31 1.68 -5.63 -5.57
N GLU A 32 1.96 -4.39 -5.91
CA GLU A 32 1.26 -3.68 -6.98
C GLU A 32 1.60 -4.27 -8.36
N SER A 33 2.85 -4.68 -8.58
CA SER A 33 3.26 -5.33 -9.82
C SER A 33 2.53 -6.65 -10.04
N ILE A 34 2.43 -7.52 -9.02
CA ILE A 34 1.68 -8.79 -9.16
C ILE A 34 0.19 -8.53 -9.45
N ARG A 35 -0.41 -7.49 -8.85
CA ARG A 35 -1.79 -7.11 -9.12
C ARG A 35 -2.00 -6.72 -10.59
N ILE A 36 -1.10 -5.89 -11.14
CA ILE A 36 -1.16 -5.46 -12.55
C ILE A 36 -0.98 -6.64 -13.49
N PHE A 37 0.01 -7.50 -13.24
CA PHE A 37 0.24 -8.69 -14.05
C PHE A 37 -0.96 -9.64 -14.01
N TRP A 38 -1.52 -9.88 -12.84
CA TRP A 38 -2.69 -10.74 -12.69
C TRP A 38 -3.92 -10.18 -13.39
N ASP A 39 -4.17 -8.87 -13.28
CA ASP A 39 -5.26 -8.22 -14.00
C ASP A 39 -5.10 -8.35 -15.53
N ASN A 40 -3.89 -8.25 -16.04
CA ASN A 40 -3.61 -8.46 -17.47
C ASN A 40 -3.84 -9.92 -17.88
N ILE A 41 -3.35 -10.88 -17.11
CA ILE A 41 -3.58 -12.33 -17.37
C ILE A 41 -5.08 -12.61 -17.37
N TRP A 42 -5.82 -12.14 -16.38
CA TRP A 42 -7.26 -12.34 -16.28
C TRP A 42 -8.04 -11.80 -17.48
N ASN A 43 -7.64 -10.66 -18.00
CA ASN A 43 -8.32 -9.99 -19.12
C ASN A 43 -7.81 -10.41 -20.51
N THR A 44 -6.85 -11.32 -20.60
CA THR A 44 -6.28 -11.76 -21.88
C THR A 44 -6.90 -13.09 -22.29
N GLU A 45 -7.53 -13.10 -23.44
CA GLU A 45 -8.07 -14.33 -24.03
C GLU A 45 -6.95 -15.34 -24.31
N GLY A 46 -7.17 -16.60 -23.91
CA GLY A 46 -6.17 -17.67 -24.02
C GLY A 46 -5.12 -17.71 -22.93
N ALA A 47 -5.09 -16.75 -22.01
CA ALA A 47 -4.25 -16.85 -20.81
C ALA A 47 -4.89 -17.80 -19.79
N LEU A 48 -4.14 -18.85 -19.40
CA LEU A 48 -4.60 -19.85 -18.43
C LEU A 48 -4.29 -19.49 -16.98
N GLY A 49 -3.43 -18.51 -16.76
CA GLY A 49 -2.98 -18.12 -15.43
C GLY A 49 -1.47 -18.14 -15.29
N GLY A 50 -1.00 -18.25 -14.06
CA GLY A 50 0.41 -18.30 -13.76
C GLY A 50 0.71 -18.61 -12.31
N ALA A 51 1.97 -18.94 -12.02
CA ALA A 51 2.50 -19.16 -10.69
C ALA A 51 3.63 -18.18 -10.39
N ILE A 52 3.57 -17.57 -9.22
CA ILE A 52 4.71 -16.77 -8.73
C ILE A 52 5.79 -17.70 -8.19
N TRP A 53 7.03 -17.29 -8.29
CA TRP A 53 8.14 -17.93 -7.62
C TRP A 53 8.58 -17.11 -6.40
N ALA A 54 8.37 -17.60 -5.15
CA ALA A 54 7.80 -18.91 -4.89
C ALA A 54 6.80 -18.85 -3.72
N GLY A 55 6.20 -19.98 -3.39
CA GLY A 55 5.29 -20.07 -2.24
C GLY A 55 6.01 -19.98 -0.90
N ILE A 56 7.16 -20.63 -0.77
CA ILE A 56 7.91 -20.78 0.48
C ILE A 56 9.38 -20.49 0.24
N ASP A 57 10.04 -19.82 1.20
CA ASP A 57 11.48 -19.65 1.19
C ASP A 57 12.18 -21.00 1.21
N GLU A 58 13.23 -21.12 0.44
CA GLU A 58 14.08 -22.30 0.39
C GLU A 58 15.33 -22.09 1.24
N THR A 59 15.77 -23.18 1.90
CA THR A 59 17.11 -23.26 2.48
C THR A 59 17.92 -24.20 1.62
N ASP A 60 18.90 -23.69 0.94
CA ASP A 60 19.87 -24.52 0.27
C ASP A 60 20.93 -24.97 1.28
N LEU A 61 20.99 -26.28 1.51
CA LEU A 61 21.97 -26.91 2.37
C LEU A 61 23.21 -27.39 1.59
N TYR A 62 23.23 -27.17 0.28
CA TYR A 62 24.32 -27.59 -0.58
C TYR A 62 25.36 -26.48 -0.74
N ASP A 63 26.61 -26.89 -0.71
CA ASP A 63 27.79 -26.11 -1.11
C ASP A 63 28.27 -25.00 -0.17
N GLY A 64 28.19 -25.18 1.14
CA GLY A 64 28.90 -24.27 2.08
C GLY A 64 28.52 -22.80 1.99
N GLY A 65 27.54 -22.49 1.16
CA GLY A 65 26.97 -21.17 0.98
C GLY A 65 25.84 -20.93 1.99
N ASN A 66 25.66 -19.72 2.40
CA ASN A 66 24.57 -19.27 3.25
C ASN A 66 23.24 -19.25 2.46
N GLY A 67 22.84 -20.40 1.92
CA GLY A 67 21.79 -20.62 0.97
C GLY A 67 20.37 -20.40 1.48
N GLN A 68 20.07 -19.27 2.07
CA GLN A 68 18.70 -18.84 2.25
C GLN A 68 18.22 -18.11 1.00
N MET A 69 17.31 -18.75 0.28
CA MET A 69 16.63 -18.15 -0.86
C MET A 69 15.28 -17.59 -0.40
N GLU A 70 15.20 -16.29 -0.20
CA GLU A 70 14.07 -15.60 0.43
C GLU A 70 12.98 -15.20 -0.57
N TRP A 71 12.76 -15.97 -1.61
CA TRP A 71 11.77 -15.69 -2.66
C TRP A 71 10.34 -16.17 -2.38
N GLY A 72 10.15 -16.86 -1.25
CA GLY A 72 8.81 -17.25 -0.85
C GLY A 72 7.96 -16.10 -0.34
N ILE A 73 6.64 -16.27 -0.43
CA ILE A 73 5.67 -15.41 0.28
C ILE A 73 5.50 -15.82 1.74
N ILE A 74 5.97 -17.02 2.09
CA ILE A 74 6.04 -17.60 3.43
C ILE A 74 7.48 -17.97 3.71
N ASP A 75 7.98 -17.70 4.91
CA ASP A 75 9.34 -18.08 5.29
C ASP A 75 9.47 -19.59 5.61
N VAL A 76 10.70 -20.05 5.82
CA VAL A 76 11.01 -21.45 6.10
C VAL A 76 10.33 -21.98 7.38
N TRP A 77 9.99 -21.12 8.33
CA TRP A 77 9.24 -21.47 9.55
C TRP A 77 7.73 -21.37 9.37
N ARG A 78 7.24 -21.20 8.14
CA ARG A 78 5.83 -21.06 7.78
C ARG A 78 5.18 -19.77 8.28
N ARG A 79 5.95 -18.75 8.59
CA ARG A 79 5.42 -17.43 8.94
C ARG A 79 5.10 -16.65 7.66
N LYS A 80 3.97 -15.98 7.68
CA LYS A 80 3.53 -15.14 6.56
C LYS A 80 4.39 -13.88 6.45
N LYS A 81 4.97 -13.67 5.28
CA LYS A 81 5.71 -12.44 4.94
C LYS A 81 4.73 -11.37 4.46
N PRO A 82 5.12 -10.09 4.35
CA PRO A 82 4.28 -9.04 3.74
C PRO A 82 3.76 -9.43 2.35
N GLU A 83 4.57 -10.11 1.57
CA GLU A 83 4.26 -10.62 0.23
C GLU A 83 3.07 -11.59 0.22
N PHE A 84 2.86 -12.35 1.28
CA PHE A 84 1.69 -13.23 1.42
C PHE A 84 0.38 -12.45 1.37
N TYR A 85 0.32 -11.34 2.09
CA TYR A 85 -0.89 -10.52 2.14
C TYR A 85 -1.15 -9.80 0.81
N MET A 86 -0.08 -9.35 0.16
CA MET A 86 -0.14 -8.72 -1.15
C MET A 86 -0.56 -9.69 -2.24
N THR A 87 -0.03 -10.92 -2.21
CA THR A 87 -0.41 -12.00 -3.14
C THR A 87 -1.89 -12.35 -2.97
N ARG A 88 -2.33 -12.54 -1.71
CA ARG A 88 -3.75 -12.79 -1.43
C ARG A 88 -4.62 -11.69 -2.01
N LYS A 89 -4.22 -10.42 -1.85
CA LYS A 89 -4.96 -9.28 -2.39
C LYS A 89 -4.99 -9.26 -3.92
N ALA A 90 -3.87 -9.53 -4.56
CA ALA A 90 -3.74 -9.56 -6.01
C ALA A 90 -4.59 -10.66 -6.64
N TYR A 91 -4.58 -11.86 -6.04
CA TYR A 91 -5.35 -13.02 -6.51
C TYR A 91 -6.78 -13.09 -5.95
N SER A 92 -7.24 -12.08 -5.23
CA SER A 92 -8.59 -12.09 -4.69
C SER A 92 -9.63 -12.33 -5.79
N PRO A 93 -10.47 -13.37 -5.65
CA PRO A 93 -11.55 -13.61 -6.61
C PRO A 93 -12.70 -12.62 -6.43
N ILE A 94 -12.62 -11.74 -5.45
CA ILE A 94 -13.55 -10.64 -5.23
C ILE A 94 -12.87 -9.37 -5.70
N LYS A 95 -13.08 -8.98 -6.95
CA LYS A 95 -12.49 -7.77 -7.51
C LYS A 95 -13.42 -6.58 -7.27
N VAL A 96 -13.11 -5.77 -6.29
CA VAL A 96 -13.83 -4.51 -6.09
C VAL A 96 -13.30 -3.48 -7.09
N ILE A 97 -14.15 -3.14 -8.08
CA ILE A 97 -13.84 -2.17 -9.13
C ILE A 97 -14.01 -0.74 -8.61
N HIS A 98 -15.02 -0.54 -7.76
CA HIS A 98 -15.32 0.75 -7.15
C HIS A 98 -15.88 0.55 -5.75
N SER A 99 -15.51 1.45 -4.85
CA SER A 99 -16.04 1.49 -3.48
C SER A 99 -16.18 2.93 -3.01
N GLU A 100 -17.27 3.23 -2.30
CA GLU A 100 -17.56 4.56 -1.77
C GLU A 100 -18.42 4.45 -0.51
N VAL A 101 -18.08 5.17 0.54
CA VAL A 101 -18.98 5.39 1.67
C VAL A 101 -19.88 6.58 1.34
N LYS A 102 -21.17 6.32 1.27
CA LYS A 102 -22.21 7.34 1.12
C LYS A 102 -22.73 7.72 2.50
N ALA A 103 -22.02 8.59 3.18
CA ALA A 103 -22.27 8.95 4.57
C ALA A 103 -23.72 9.43 4.80
N GLN A 104 -24.22 10.34 3.96
CA GLN A 104 -25.58 10.88 4.08
C GLN A 104 -26.68 9.79 3.93
N GLU A 105 -26.43 8.77 3.10
CA GLU A 105 -27.34 7.65 2.90
C GLU A 105 -27.13 6.52 3.91
N LYS A 106 -26.07 6.59 4.72
CA LYS A 106 -25.63 5.51 5.62
C LYS A 106 -25.46 4.19 4.86
N LYS A 107 -24.73 4.23 3.76
CA LYS A 107 -24.51 3.08 2.89
C LYS A 107 -23.09 3.00 2.39
N VAL A 108 -22.67 1.78 2.09
CA VAL A 108 -21.45 1.52 1.30
C VAL A 108 -21.87 1.06 -0.09
N LEU A 109 -21.42 1.79 -1.09
CA LEU A 109 -21.53 1.39 -2.49
C LEU A 109 -20.33 0.53 -2.85
N LEU A 110 -20.56 -0.64 -3.43
CA LEU A 110 -19.53 -1.47 -4.03
C LEU A 110 -19.95 -1.84 -5.46
N ILE A 111 -18.98 -1.82 -6.37
CA ILE A 111 -19.09 -2.48 -7.68
C ILE A 111 -18.09 -3.63 -7.65
N ILE A 112 -18.58 -4.86 -7.75
CA ILE A 112 -17.79 -6.09 -7.57
C ILE A 112 -17.89 -6.92 -8.84
N GLU A 113 -16.74 -7.33 -9.36
CA GLU A 113 -16.61 -8.38 -10.35
C GLU A 113 -16.36 -9.71 -9.62
N ASN A 114 -17.16 -10.72 -9.94
CA ASN A 114 -16.97 -12.07 -9.42
C ASN A 114 -15.94 -12.82 -10.27
N ARG A 115 -14.72 -12.96 -9.77
CA ARG A 115 -13.62 -13.72 -10.41
C ARG A 115 -13.47 -15.14 -9.88
N PHE A 116 -14.42 -15.66 -9.12
CA PHE A 116 -14.47 -17.07 -8.82
C PHE A 116 -14.75 -17.89 -10.08
N CYS A 117 -14.24 -19.12 -10.13
CA CYS A 117 -14.54 -20.03 -11.24
C CYS A 117 -15.93 -20.73 -11.07
N HIS A 118 -16.34 -20.98 -9.83
CA HIS A 118 -17.53 -21.80 -9.54
C HIS A 118 -18.42 -21.23 -8.43
N THR A 119 -17.93 -20.30 -7.61
CA THR A 119 -18.65 -19.78 -6.43
C THR A 119 -19.51 -18.56 -6.83
N ASN A 120 -20.77 -18.58 -6.45
CA ASN A 120 -21.64 -17.42 -6.56
C ASN A 120 -21.40 -16.45 -5.40
N LEU A 121 -21.51 -15.12 -5.61
CA LEU A 121 -21.24 -14.16 -4.55
C LEU A 121 -22.23 -14.24 -3.36
N ASN A 122 -23.43 -14.82 -3.53
CA ASN A 122 -24.36 -15.03 -2.43
C ASN A 122 -23.89 -16.12 -1.42
N GLU A 123 -22.82 -16.85 -1.75
CA GLU A 123 -22.13 -17.78 -0.86
C GLU A 123 -21.08 -17.08 0.01
N VAL A 124 -20.75 -15.82 -0.31
CA VAL A 124 -19.76 -15.01 0.40
C VAL A 124 -20.42 -14.19 1.49
N LYS A 125 -19.90 -14.27 2.69
CA LYS A 125 -20.26 -13.41 3.83
C LYS A 125 -19.33 -12.20 3.89
N VAL A 126 -19.88 -11.02 4.18
CA VAL A 126 -19.08 -9.82 4.41
C VAL A 126 -19.24 -9.39 5.85
N LYS A 127 -18.21 -9.60 6.66
CA LYS A 127 -18.15 -8.99 8.00
C LYS A 127 -17.70 -7.54 7.83
N TRP A 128 -18.42 -6.61 8.42
CA TRP A 128 -18.08 -5.20 8.38
C TRP A 128 -17.86 -4.63 9.78
N LYS A 129 -17.03 -3.60 9.86
CA LYS A 129 -16.81 -2.80 11.07
C LYS A 129 -16.68 -1.34 10.69
N CYS A 130 -17.37 -0.45 11.43
CA CYS A 130 -17.29 1.00 11.32
C CYS A 130 -17.34 1.60 12.73
N GLY A 131 -16.26 2.21 13.18
CA GLY A 131 -16.12 2.61 14.58
C GLY A 131 -16.29 1.42 15.53
N ASP A 132 -17.21 1.54 16.49
CA ASP A 132 -17.55 0.47 17.45
C ASP A 132 -18.62 -0.49 16.92
N GLU A 133 -19.20 -0.21 15.77
CA GLU A 133 -20.24 -1.02 15.20
C GLU A 133 -19.70 -2.08 14.23
N SER A 134 -20.41 -3.18 14.16
CA SER A 134 -20.07 -4.28 13.27
C SER A 134 -21.30 -5.10 12.91
N GLY A 135 -21.22 -5.82 11.82
CA GLY A 135 -22.29 -6.71 11.39
C GLY A 135 -21.84 -7.66 10.29
N ILE A 136 -22.82 -8.40 9.77
CA ILE A 136 -22.61 -9.35 8.68
C ILE A 136 -23.60 -9.04 7.56
N TRP A 137 -23.09 -8.91 6.34
CA TRP A 137 -23.91 -8.84 5.14
C TRP A 137 -23.78 -10.13 4.32
N LYS A 138 -24.83 -10.47 3.63
CA LYS A 138 -24.78 -11.43 2.51
C LYS A 138 -24.80 -10.66 1.22
N LEU A 139 -23.90 -11.00 0.32
CA LEU A 139 -23.93 -10.44 -1.03
C LEU A 139 -25.12 -11.03 -1.80
N PRO A 140 -25.68 -10.29 -2.74
CA PRO A 140 -26.70 -10.84 -3.63
C PRO A 140 -26.09 -11.82 -4.63
N GLU A 141 -26.96 -12.51 -5.35
CA GLU A 141 -26.55 -13.44 -6.39
C GLU A 141 -25.75 -12.70 -7.49
N CYS A 142 -24.59 -13.24 -7.81
CA CYS A 142 -23.75 -12.80 -8.92
C CYS A 142 -22.90 -13.99 -9.37
N ALA A 143 -23.21 -14.53 -10.51
CA ALA A 143 -22.52 -15.68 -11.07
C ALA A 143 -21.06 -15.34 -11.43
N PRO A 144 -20.16 -16.36 -11.53
CA PRO A 144 -18.80 -16.20 -12.00
C PRO A 144 -18.70 -15.39 -13.30
N GLY A 145 -17.69 -14.51 -13.38
CA GLY A 145 -17.46 -13.63 -14.52
C GLY A 145 -18.46 -12.47 -14.68
N LYS A 146 -19.36 -12.26 -13.71
CA LYS A 146 -20.33 -11.16 -13.74
C LYS A 146 -19.96 -10.04 -12.80
N VAL A 147 -20.49 -8.85 -13.08
CA VAL A 147 -20.32 -7.64 -12.27
C VAL A 147 -21.64 -7.28 -11.62
N ILE A 148 -21.60 -6.91 -10.35
CA ILE A 148 -22.76 -6.46 -9.60
C ILE A 148 -22.49 -5.14 -8.89
N LYS A 149 -23.54 -4.31 -8.80
CA LYS A 149 -23.55 -3.11 -7.96
C LYS A 149 -24.36 -3.40 -6.70
N VAL A 150 -23.74 -3.18 -5.53
CA VAL A 150 -24.36 -3.43 -4.23
C VAL A 150 -24.37 -2.16 -3.40
N LEU A 151 -25.45 -1.94 -2.68
CA LEU A 151 -25.60 -0.90 -1.67
C LEU A 151 -25.82 -1.59 -0.31
N LEU A 152 -24.82 -1.55 0.53
CA LEU A 152 -24.83 -2.19 1.85
C LEU A 152 -25.17 -1.14 2.90
N SER A 153 -26.19 -1.39 3.73
CA SER A 153 -26.62 -0.43 4.76
C SER A 153 -25.73 -0.48 5.99
N LEU A 154 -25.42 0.71 6.51
CA LEU A 154 -24.76 0.94 7.78
C LEU A 154 -25.78 1.60 8.70
N GLU A 155 -26.21 0.94 9.78
CA GLU A 155 -27.33 1.47 10.59
C GLU A 155 -26.93 2.74 11.35
N ASN A 156 -25.73 2.79 11.91
CA ASN A 156 -25.28 3.89 12.76
C ASN A 156 -23.84 4.37 12.47
N ALA A 157 -23.41 4.35 11.21
CA ALA A 157 -22.06 4.76 10.86
C ALA A 157 -21.80 6.23 11.21
N GLU A 158 -20.71 6.46 11.93
CA GLU A 158 -20.15 7.80 12.09
C GLU A 158 -19.56 8.28 10.76
N ASP A 159 -19.80 9.55 10.42
CA ASP A 159 -19.51 10.14 9.10
C ASP A 159 -18.04 10.08 8.67
N GLN A 160 -17.10 9.84 9.58
CA GLN A 160 -15.67 9.93 9.30
C GLN A 160 -14.88 8.64 9.49
N SER A 161 -15.47 7.59 10.01
CA SER A 161 -14.78 6.32 10.25
C SER A 161 -14.67 5.48 8.97
N PRO A 162 -13.49 4.89 8.68
CA PRO A 162 -13.38 3.96 7.56
C PRO A 162 -14.20 2.70 7.85
N VAL A 163 -14.86 2.19 6.83
CA VAL A 163 -15.57 0.92 6.91
C VAL A 163 -14.62 -0.20 6.51
N THR A 164 -14.30 -1.08 7.45
CA THR A 164 -13.51 -2.29 7.18
C THR A 164 -14.45 -3.40 6.74
N LEU A 165 -14.16 -4.00 5.59
CA LEU A 165 -14.90 -5.11 5.01
C LEU A 165 -14.00 -6.35 4.95
N LYS A 166 -14.47 -7.47 5.52
CA LYS A 166 -13.81 -8.79 5.43
C LYS A 166 -14.72 -9.74 4.69
N PHE A 167 -14.25 -10.22 3.56
CA PHE A 167 -14.95 -11.22 2.75
C PHE A 167 -14.54 -12.61 3.20
N LEU A 168 -15.53 -13.45 3.50
CA LEU A 168 -15.34 -14.80 4.02
C LEU A 168 -16.04 -15.81 3.13
N ASP A 169 -15.44 -16.97 2.95
CA ASP A 169 -16.08 -18.11 2.28
C ASP A 169 -17.11 -18.82 3.19
N GLY A 170 -17.69 -19.90 2.68
CA GLY A 170 -18.66 -20.72 3.41
C GLY A 170 -18.11 -21.35 4.71
N ASN A 171 -16.80 -21.48 4.84
CA ASN A 171 -16.10 -22.05 6.00
C ASN A 171 -15.55 -20.97 6.94
N ASP A 172 -15.96 -19.72 6.77
CA ASP A 172 -15.46 -18.55 7.50
C ASP A 172 -13.96 -18.26 7.28
N CYS A 173 -13.34 -18.82 6.24
CA CYS A 173 -11.98 -18.48 5.86
C CYS A 173 -11.94 -17.11 5.16
N GLN A 174 -11.01 -16.27 5.55
CA GLN A 174 -10.88 -14.93 4.98
C GLN A 174 -10.32 -14.98 3.56
N ILE A 175 -11.13 -14.56 2.59
CA ILE A 175 -10.77 -14.42 1.16
C ILE A 175 -10.03 -13.11 0.95
N ASP A 176 -10.62 -12.00 1.41
CA ASP A 176 -10.08 -10.64 1.20
C ASP A 176 -10.46 -9.71 2.34
N GLU A 177 -9.79 -8.58 2.40
CA GLU A 177 -10.09 -7.48 3.32
C GLU A 177 -9.82 -6.14 2.65
N MET A 178 -10.66 -5.16 2.90
CA MET A 178 -10.45 -3.79 2.44
C MET A 178 -11.02 -2.77 3.41
N LYS A 179 -10.52 -1.54 3.31
CA LYS A 179 -11.11 -0.36 3.95
C LYS A 179 -11.74 0.52 2.88
N VAL A 180 -12.95 1.00 3.16
CA VAL A 180 -13.64 1.97 2.33
C VAL A 180 -13.74 3.27 3.10
N PHE A 181 -13.32 4.35 2.48
CA PHE A 181 -13.29 5.68 3.08
C PHE A 181 -14.42 6.54 2.51
N SER A 182 -14.93 7.48 3.31
CA SER A 182 -15.76 8.55 2.78
C SER A 182 -14.89 9.52 1.95
N ARG A 183 -15.51 10.31 1.07
CA ARG A 183 -14.78 11.31 0.27
C ARG A 183 -14.11 12.37 1.12
N ASP A 184 -14.71 12.69 2.25
CA ASP A 184 -14.27 13.73 3.17
C ASP A 184 -13.36 13.19 4.28
N TYR A 185 -13.05 11.88 4.25
CA TYR A 185 -12.17 11.26 5.24
C TYR A 185 -10.75 11.79 5.07
N VAL A 186 -10.27 12.40 6.13
CA VAL A 186 -8.86 12.77 6.28
C VAL A 186 -8.23 11.76 7.22
N GLU A 187 -7.27 11.00 6.72
CA GLU A 187 -6.53 10.06 7.57
C GLU A 187 -5.87 10.83 8.72
N ALA A 188 -6.13 10.41 9.94
CA ALA A 188 -5.47 11.00 11.10
C ALA A 188 -3.95 10.88 10.92
N PRO A 189 -3.18 11.90 11.28
CA PRO A 189 -1.73 11.83 11.18
C PRO A 189 -1.23 10.62 11.97
N LEU A 190 -0.22 9.93 11.42
CA LEU A 190 0.38 8.74 12.03
C LEU A 190 0.88 8.96 13.47
N PHE A 191 1.03 10.22 13.85
CA PHE A 191 1.45 10.65 15.18
C PHE A 191 0.50 11.75 15.66
N GLU A 192 -0.31 11.45 16.65
CA GLU A 192 -0.96 12.46 17.45
C GLU A 192 0.02 12.86 18.56
N LEU A 193 0.45 14.11 18.52
CA LEU A 193 1.21 14.69 19.63
C LEU A 193 0.26 14.84 20.83
N SER A 194 0.68 14.35 21.99
CA SER A 194 -0.06 14.62 23.24
C SER A 194 -0.16 16.12 23.51
N ALA A 195 -1.14 16.55 24.29
CA ALA A 195 -1.29 17.97 24.65
C ALA A 195 -0.01 18.51 25.30
N ASP A 196 0.65 17.71 26.15
CA ASP A 196 1.92 18.07 26.81
C ASP A 196 3.08 18.22 25.82
N GLU A 197 3.07 17.46 24.72
CA GLU A 197 4.08 17.58 23.65
C GLU A 197 3.85 18.81 22.78
N THR A 198 2.59 19.26 22.62
CA THR A 198 2.26 20.46 21.85
C THR A 198 2.63 21.76 22.57
N GLU A 199 2.60 21.82 23.91
CA GLU A 199 3.01 23.00 24.68
C GLU A 199 4.49 23.34 24.55
N ASN A 200 5.35 22.36 24.25
CA ASN A 200 6.80 22.54 24.10
C ASN A 200 7.27 22.71 22.65
N ILE A 201 6.39 22.71 21.66
CA ILE A 201 6.75 22.90 20.27
C ILE A 201 7.03 24.38 20.02
N LYS A 202 8.32 24.73 19.91
CA LYS A 202 8.69 26.03 19.36
C LYS A 202 8.32 26.09 17.88
N ALA A 203 7.82 27.23 17.43
CA ALA A 203 7.51 27.46 16.03
C ALA A 203 8.68 27.04 15.12
N LEU A 204 8.38 26.31 14.07
CA LEU A 204 9.37 25.95 13.05
C LEU A 204 9.91 27.21 12.40
N LYS A 205 11.23 27.25 12.18
CA LYS A 205 11.87 28.39 11.52
C LYS A 205 12.27 27.98 10.10
N ILE A 206 11.85 28.81 9.16
CA ILE A 206 12.26 28.69 7.75
C ILE A 206 13.34 29.74 7.49
N HIS A 207 14.48 29.32 7.02
CA HIS A 207 15.56 30.17 6.59
C HIS A 207 15.96 29.84 5.15
N LYS A 208 16.14 30.87 4.31
CA LYS A 208 16.60 30.71 2.93
C LYS A 208 17.97 31.32 2.80
N GLU A 209 18.90 30.54 2.30
CA GLU A 209 20.25 31.00 2.07
C GLU A 209 20.78 30.41 0.75
N ASN A 210 21.22 31.28 -0.17
CA ASN A 210 21.65 30.87 -1.50
C ASN A 210 20.59 30.05 -2.24
N GLN A 211 20.89 28.81 -2.55
CA GLN A 211 19.99 27.87 -3.23
C GLN A 211 19.38 26.84 -2.27
N GLU A 212 19.47 27.07 -0.97
CA GLU A 212 18.96 26.15 0.04
C GLU A 212 17.86 26.79 0.90
N VAL A 213 16.89 25.95 1.25
CA VAL A 213 15.89 26.24 2.27
C VAL A 213 16.15 25.33 3.47
N PHE A 214 16.30 25.94 4.63
CA PHE A 214 16.46 25.25 5.91
C PHE A 214 15.16 25.32 6.68
N ILE A 215 14.74 24.18 7.21
CA ILE A 215 13.62 24.07 8.16
C ILE A 215 14.19 23.57 9.46
N THR A 216 14.08 24.39 10.50
CA THR A 216 14.66 24.10 11.82
C THR A 216 13.56 24.03 12.87
N GLY A 217 13.51 22.92 13.60
CA GLY A 217 12.72 22.73 14.82
C GLY A 217 13.61 22.77 16.06
N ASN A 218 13.09 22.28 17.18
CA ASN A 218 13.84 22.26 18.46
C ASN A 218 15.11 21.41 18.36
N ASP A 219 14.98 20.19 17.88
CA ASP A 219 16.03 19.17 17.88
C ASP A 219 16.37 18.63 16.51
N PHE A 220 15.91 19.29 15.45
CA PHE A 220 16.17 18.88 14.09
C PHE A 220 16.35 20.07 13.14
N LYS A 221 17.02 19.80 12.04
CA LYS A 221 17.18 20.71 10.91
C LYS A 221 17.13 19.91 9.61
N PHE A 222 16.38 20.38 8.64
CA PHE A 222 16.40 19.85 7.27
C PHE A 222 16.84 20.94 6.29
N SER A 223 17.53 20.52 5.23
CA SER A 223 17.87 21.41 4.11
C SER A 223 17.41 20.83 2.77
N PHE A 224 16.90 21.70 1.92
CA PHE A 224 16.44 21.37 0.57
C PHE A 224 17.09 22.32 -0.43
N ASN A 225 17.57 21.77 -1.54
CA ASN A 225 18.05 22.60 -2.63
C ASN A 225 16.87 23.06 -3.51
N VAL A 226 16.65 24.37 -3.62
CA VAL A 226 15.50 24.94 -4.34
C VAL A 226 15.59 24.77 -5.86
N LYS A 227 16.78 24.47 -6.40
CA LYS A 227 16.98 24.25 -7.84
C LYS A 227 16.72 22.81 -8.25
N THR A 228 17.07 21.86 -7.39
CA THR A 228 16.92 20.43 -7.68
C THR A 228 15.72 19.80 -6.99
N GLY A 229 15.14 20.47 -5.98
CA GLY A 229 14.08 19.91 -5.14
C GLY A 229 14.56 18.84 -4.15
N LEU A 230 15.85 18.51 -4.14
CA LEU A 230 16.34 17.42 -3.32
C LEU A 230 16.60 17.87 -1.88
N LEU A 231 16.30 16.99 -0.94
CA LEU A 231 16.78 17.10 0.43
C LEU A 231 18.31 16.97 0.41
N THR A 232 19.03 17.96 0.90
CA THR A 232 20.50 18.00 0.93
C THR A 232 21.08 17.63 2.29
N GLY A 233 20.25 17.64 3.32
CA GLY A 233 20.67 17.22 4.64
C GLY A 233 19.55 17.15 5.66
N GLY A 234 19.73 16.31 6.65
CA GLY A 234 18.90 16.22 7.83
C GLY A 234 19.74 15.97 9.07
N TRP A 235 19.49 16.72 10.13
CA TRP A 235 20.21 16.64 11.40
C TRP A 235 19.23 16.52 12.53
N ALA A 236 19.57 15.72 13.53
CA ALA A 236 18.83 15.58 14.77
C ALA A 236 19.79 15.54 15.96
N ARG A 237 19.29 15.88 17.14
CA ARG A 237 20.01 15.77 18.42
C ARG A 237 21.47 16.24 18.35
N ARG A 238 21.71 17.52 18.58
CA ARG A 238 23.06 18.12 18.65
C ARG A 238 23.85 18.04 17.32
N ASN A 239 23.19 18.30 16.21
CA ASN A 239 23.82 18.33 14.87
C ASN A 239 24.36 16.99 14.34
N ASN A 240 23.90 15.87 14.85
CA ASN A 240 24.20 14.59 14.22
C ASN A 240 23.45 14.49 12.88
N LYS A 241 24.21 14.37 11.79
CA LYS A 241 23.64 14.21 10.44
C LYS A 241 23.01 12.82 10.32
N ILE A 242 21.71 12.79 10.08
CA ILE A 242 20.92 11.55 9.97
C ILE A 242 20.49 11.24 8.54
N LEU A 243 20.44 12.26 7.68
CA LEU A 243 20.07 12.11 6.27
C LEU A 243 21.10 12.80 5.39
N VAL A 244 21.44 12.17 4.28
CA VAL A 244 22.51 12.59 3.37
C VAL A 244 21.98 13.15 2.05
N GLY A 245 20.70 12.94 1.74
CA GLY A 245 20.07 13.45 0.51
C GLY A 245 18.84 12.63 0.12
N GLY A 246 18.12 13.09 -0.88
CA GLY A 246 16.97 12.40 -1.49
C GLY A 246 15.73 13.28 -1.64
N PRO A 247 14.60 12.70 -2.02
CA PRO A 247 14.49 11.34 -2.55
C PRO A 247 15.12 11.23 -3.94
N ILE A 248 15.81 10.14 -4.21
CA ILE A 248 16.35 9.83 -5.53
C ILE A 248 15.76 8.50 -5.96
N LEU A 249 15.05 8.49 -7.09
CA LEU A 249 14.59 7.25 -7.68
C LEU A 249 15.78 6.60 -8.39
N ASN A 250 16.23 5.48 -7.87
CA ASN A 250 17.22 4.64 -8.51
C ASN A 250 16.59 3.27 -8.81
N VAL A 251 16.34 3.00 -10.07
CA VAL A 251 15.85 1.69 -10.51
C VAL A 251 17.04 0.95 -11.13
N PRO A 252 17.52 -0.14 -10.50
CA PRO A 252 18.62 -0.93 -11.04
C PRO A 252 18.32 -1.33 -12.50
N TYR A 253 19.32 -1.22 -13.35
CA TYR A 253 19.26 -1.58 -14.79
C TYR A 253 18.39 -0.66 -15.67
N LEU A 254 17.71 0.35 -15.14
CA LEU A 254 17.00 1.37 -15.91
C LEU A 254 17.82 2.66 -15.97
N LYS A 255 18.16 3.09 -17.17
CA LYS A 255 18.65 4.46 -17.38
C LYS A 255 17.45 5.40 -17.29
N LEU A 256 17.18 5.90 -16.11
CA LEU A 256 16.20 6.98 -15.94
C LEU A 256 16.74 8.23 -16.63
N GLY A 257 15.85 9.01 -17.23
CA GLY A 257 16.19 10.33 -17.75
C GLY A 257 16.68 11.27 -16.61
N ALA A 258 17.25 12.39 -16.98
CA ALA A 258 17.69 13.38 -16.00
C ALA A 258 16.48 13.83 -15.14
N TRP A 259 16.66 13.78 -13.82
CA TRP A 259 15.70 14.39 -12.90
C TRP A 259 15.68 15.90 -13.10
N TYR A 260 14.51 16.46 -13.29
CA TYR A 260 14.32 17.91 -13.28
C TYR A 260 13.08 18.28 -12.46
N MET A 261 13.22 19.33 -11.70
CA MET A 261 12.15 19.84 -10.86
C MET A 261 11.37 20.91 -11.66
N THR A 262 10.06 20.81 -11.63
CA THR A 262 9.16 21.77 -12.27
C THR A 262 8.67 22.87 -11.32
N SER A 263 8.53 22.53 -10.03
CA SER A 263 8.13 23.50 -9.02
C SER A 263 8.67 23.14 -7.63
N PHE A 264 8.92 24.17 -6.83
CA PHE A 264 9.31 24.07 -5.43
C PHE A 264 8.55 25.11 -4.61
N ALA A 265 7.82 24.67 -3.61
CA ALA A 265 7.08 25.55 -2.72
C ALA A 265 7.26 25.14 -1.26
N VAL A 266 7.40 26.14 -0.39
CA VAL A 266 7.41 25.96 1.07
C VAL A 266 6.31 26.80 1.65
N LYS A 267 5.41 26.18 2.42
CA LYS A 267 4.29 26.83 3.10
C LYS A 267 4.39 26.57 4.59
N GLU A 268 4.40 27.66 5.34
CA GLU A 268 4.27 27.59 6.79
C GLU A 268 2.80 27.42 7.17
N LYS A 269 2.54 26.48 8.04
CA LYS A 269 1.24 26.20 8.65
C LYS A 269 1.39 26.34 10.16
N GLN A 270 0.29 26.36 10.88
CA GLN A 270 0.29 26.62 12.32
C GLN A 270 1.24 25.70 13.11
N ASN A 271 1.28 24.41 12.77
CA ASN A 271 2.04 23.37 13.51
C ASN A 271 3.03 22.60 12.62
N PHE A 272 3.10 22.88 11.33
CA PHE A 272 4.01 22.18 10.41
C PHE A 272 4.42 23.05 9.23
N VAL A 273 5.48 22.64 8.56
CA VAL A 273 5.92 23.23 7.30
C VAL A 273 5.69 22.22 6.19
N GLU A 274 4.93 22.61 5.17
CA GLU A 274 4.70 21.83 3.96
C GLU A 274 5.76 22.18 2.92
N VAL A 275 6.55 21.19 2.48
CA VAL A 275 7.45 21.33 1.33
C VAL A 275 6.84 20.53 0.17
N ARG A 276 6.51 21.22 -0.90
CA ARG A 276 5.95 20.61 -2.10
C ARG A 276 6.94 20.72 -3.25
N ILE A 277 7.26 19.58 -3.84
CA ILE A 277 8.23 19.43 -4.93
C ILE A 277 7.52 18.67 -6.05
N GLN A 278 7.61 19.18 -7.27
CA GLN A 278 7.05 18.56 -8.47
C GLN A 278 8.10 18.43 -9.56
#